data_dfe68a221dbaa003163c5080356c8db9
#
_entry.id   dfe68a221dbaa003163c5080356c8db9
#
_cell.length_a   1.000
_cell.length_b   1.000
_cell.length_c   1.000
_cell.angle_alpha   90.00
_cell.angle_beta   90.00
_cell.angle_gamma   90.00
#
_symmetry.space_group_name_H-M   'P 1'
#
loop_
_entity.id
_entity.type
_entity.pdbx_description
1 polymer ?
#
loop_
_entity_poly.entity_id
_entity_poly.type
_entity_poly.pdbx_seq_one_letter_code
_entity_poly.pdbx_strand_id
1 'polypeptide(L)'
;MLTAAQLGIRAESPRIRRAHPLPSPKQRYQAYILQRIEAYKESLTRENVLKLGNDAAGELQAAPEGQYFLTEVLMQETVDRLIMRRLHLPTFSRWRQKHARLRQAQQSPTHWGMERRSAVAAVLPRLEAGDHAVVVGGGAESAVYLLAAHDVRVTCLFGDNATCTRIETRMAAESLTGDFEAFVVMLGTWFPTLDRPAHFVVIDATTLAELPARRRLELMARLQDVTAPGGLHAVVPGNGAGAAEAWVSLYPDWERVPLPREGSRRGTKRPTPPGILLCRPLPSPTSPASSAGLVS
;
A
#
# COMPACT_ATOMS: atom_id res chain seq x y z
N MET A 1 -6.15 5.91 45.37
CA MET A 1 -5.88 6.28 43.98
C MET A 1 -4.37 6.49 43.81
N LEU A 2 -3.67 5.53 43.24
CA LEU A 2 -2.24 5.60 43.00
C LEU A 2 -2.01 6.31 41.66
N THR A 3 -1.20 7.34 41.63
CA THR A 3 -0.89 8.14 40.46
C THR A 3 0.11 7.38 39.53
N ALA A 4 -0.02 7.52 38.23
CA ALA A 4 0.76 6.84 37.17
C ALA A 4 2.28 6.98 37.33
N ALA A 5 2.77 7.93 38.12
CA ALA A 5 4.18 8.15 38.42
C ALA A 5 4.82 7.06 39.33
N GLN A 6 4.02 6.22 39.97
CA GLN A 6 4.52 5.19 40.88
C GLN A 6 4.75 3.82 40.22
N LEU A 7 4.41 3.66 38.95
CA LEU A 7 4.53 2.39 38.21
C LEU A 7 5.83 2.24 37.42
N GLY A 8 6.74 3.19 37.46
CA GLY A 8 8.08 3.04 36.87
C GLY A 8 8.12 2.76 35.37
N ILE A 9 7.04 3.04 34.63
CA ILE A 9 6.99 2.88 33.18
C ILE A 9 7.75 4.04 32.54
N ARG A 10 9.04 3.82 32.28
CA ARG A 10 9.83 4.68 31.40
C ARG A 10 9.11 4.68 30.04
N ALA A 11 8.59 5.84 29.64
CA ALA A 11 8.19 6.09 28.26
C ALA A 11 9.45 5.90 27.39
N GLU A 12 9.55 4.75 26.74
CA GLU A 12 10.55 4.56 25.71
C GLU A 12 10.25 5.59 24.59
N SER A 13 11.19 6.47 24.35
CA SER A 13 11.18 7.39 23.21
C SER A 13 10.89 6.58 21.95
N PRO A 14 9.97 7.02 21.07
CA PRO A 14 9.67 6.30 19.86
C PRO A 14 10.96 6.16 19.05
N ARG A 15 11.46 4.94 18.93
CA ARG A 15 12.58 4.64 18.03
C ARG A 15 12.10 4.99 16.64
N ILE A 16 12.69 6.04 16.05
CA ILE A 16 12.52 6.37 14.64
C ILE A 16 12.95 5.13 13.85
N ARG A 17 12.00 4.30 13.46
CA ARG A 17 12.25 3.23 12.50
C ARG A 17 12.68 3.92 11.21
N ARG A 18 13.96 3.86 10.89
CA ARG A 18 14.47 4.28 9.58
C ARG A 18 13.66 3.51 8.55
N ALA A 19 13.02 4.23 7.63
CA ALA A 19 12.36 3.61 6.49
C ALA A 19 13.35 2.64 5.85
N HIS A 20 12.99 1.35 5.77
CA HIS A 20 13.83 0.38 5.09
C HIS A 20 13.90 0.81 3.62
N PRO A 21 15.10 0.95 3.06
CA PRO A 21 15.22 1.27 1.65
C PRO A 21 14.51 0.20 0.81
N LEU A 22 13.74 0.64 -0.16
CA LEU A 22 13.04 -0.28 -1.07
C LEU A 22 14.06 -1.26 -1.69
N PRO A 23 13.74 -2.57 -1.77
CA PRO A 23 14.66 -3.55 -2.30
C PRO A 23 15.01 -3.25 -3.76
N SER A 24 16.30 -3.36 -4.10
CA SER A 24 16.77 -3.15 -5.45
C SER A 24 16.13 -4.11 -6.46
N PRO A 25 16.09 -3.79 -7.76
CA PRO A 25 15.57 -4.70 -8.77
C PRO A 25 16.25 -6.07 -8.77
N LYS A 26 17.54 -6.14 -8.43
CA LYS A 26 18.29 -7.39 -8.30
C LYS A 26 17.81 -8.22 -7.10
N GLN A 27 17.59 -7.58 -5.94
CA GLN A 27 17.04 -8.25 -4.76
C GLN A 27 15.61 -8.76 -5.00
N ARG A 28 14.76 -7.98 -5.68
CA ARG A 28 13.41 -8.41 -6.06
C ARG A 28 13.44 -9.62 -7.00
N TYR A 29 14.35 -9.63 -7.95
CA TYR A 29 14.54 -10.77 -8.84
C TYR A 29 15.01 -12.01 -8.07
N GLN A 30 15.96 -11.88 -7.16
CA GLN A 30 16.43 -12.98 -6.32
C GLN A 30 15.29 -13.56 -5.48
N ALA A 31 14.50 -12.69 -4.84
CA ALA A 31 13.32 -13.12 -4.08
C ALA A 31 12.30 -13.85 -4.96
N TYR A 32 12.03 -13.35 -6.17
CA TYR A 32 11.16 -14.02 -7.14
C TYR A 32 11.67 -15.42 -7.50
N ILE A 33 12.97 -15.57 -7.82
CA ILE A 33 13.55 -16.85 -8.17
C ILE A 33 13.46 -17.84 -6.98
N LEU A 34 13.85 -17.41 -5.78
CA LEU A 34 13.77 -18.23 -4.57
C LEU A 34 12.34 -18.71 -4.31
N GLN A 35 11.37 -17.82 -4.36
CA GLN A 35 9.96 -18.17 -4.17
C GLN A 35 9.49 -19.23 -5.18
N ARG A 36 9.88 -19.10 -6.45
CA ARG A 36 9.49 -20.08 -7.49
C ARG A 36 10.16 -21.42 -7.28
N ILE A 37 11.41 -21.43 -6.83
CA ILE A 37 12.16 -22.66 -6.53
C ILE A 37 11.53 -23.38 -5.33
N GLU A 38 11.27 -22.67 -4.25
CA GLU A 38 10.66 -23.25 -3.04
C GLU A 38 9.25 -23.79 -3.31
N ALA A 39 8.41 -23.04 -3.99
CA ALA A 39 7.08 -23.50 -4.38
C ALA A 39 7.14 -24.77 -5.27
N TYR A 40 8.16 -24.88 -6.13
CA TYR A 40 8.37 -26.09 -6.91
C TYR A 40 8.81 -27.26 -6.03
N LYS A 41 9.77 -27.06 -5.12
CA LYS A 41 10.22 -28.10 -4.17
C LYS A 41 9.06 -28.63 -3.33
N GLU A 42 8.21 -27.73 -2.81
CA GLU A 42 7.02 -28.09 -2.04
C GLU A 42 5.98 -28.91 -2.83
N SER A 43 5.93 -28.72 -4.15
CA SER A 43 5.02 -29.46 -5.04
C SER A 43 5.51 -30.85 -5.40
N LEU A 44 6.79 -31.19 -5.11
CA LEU A 44 7.39 -32.47 -5.48
C LEU A 44 7.03 -33.60 -4.52
N THR A 45 6.81 -34.80 -5.07
CA THR A 45 6.79 -36.02 -4.28
C THR A 45 8.21 -36.39 -3.81
N ARG A 46 8.32 -37.16 -2.72
CA ARG A 46 9.62 -37.63 -2.19
C ARG A 46 10.49 -38.31 -3.29
N GLU A 47 9.87 -39.09 -4.15
CA GLU A 47 10.55 -39.77 -5.26
C GLU A 47 11.14 -38.76 -6.26
N ASN A 48 10.38 -37.73 -6.61
CA ASN A 48 10.84 -36.68 -7.52
C ASN A 48 11.95 -35.82 -6.89
N VAL A 49 11.94 -35.60 -5.59
CA VAL A 49 13.03 -34.93 -4.87
C VAL A 49 14.32 -35.75 -4.95
N LEU A 50 14.24 -37.07 -4.70
CA LEU A 50 15.39 -37.97 -4.82
C LEU A 50 15.94 -38.00 -6.25
N LYS A 51 15.06 -38.08 -7.25
CA LYS A 51 15.46 -38.01 -8.66
C LYS A 51 16.16 -36.71 -9.00
N LEU A 52 15.64 -35.58 -8.51
CA LEU A 52 16.26 -34.27 -8.72
C LEU A 52 17.65 -34.18 -8.09
N GLY A 53 17.83 -34.76 -6.89
CA GLY A 53 19.13 -34.88 -6.22
C GLY A 53 20.12 -35.73 -7.01
N ASN A 54 19.68 -36.87 -7.55
CA ASN A 54 20.50 -37.75 -8.37
C ASN A 54 20.91 -37.07 -9.69
N ASP A 55 19.98 -36.35 -10.34
CA ASP A 55 20.28 -35.58 -11.55
C ASP A 55 21.33 -34.48 -11.28
N ALA A 56 21.22 -33.80 -10.13
CA ALA A 56 22.19 -32.80 -9.70
C ALA A 56 23.58 -33.39 -9.42
N ALA A 57 23.63 -34.54 -8.74
CA ALA A 57 24.87 -35.25 -8.49
C ALA A 57 25.55 -35.68 -9.81
N GLY A 58 24.77 -36.19 -10.76
CA GLY A 58 25.27 -36.55 -12.09
C GLY A 58 25.85 -35.36 -12.86
N GLU A 59 25.21 -34.20 -12.82
CA GLU A 59 25.76 -32.97 -13.46
C GLU A 59 27.06 -32.52 -12.80
N LEU A 60 27.17 -32.60 -11.47
CA LEU A 60 28.39 -32.24 -10.74
C LEU A 60 29.54 -33.18 -11.05
N GLN A 61 29.27 -34.48 -11.15
CA GLN A 61 30.30 -35.48 -11.52
C GLN A 61 30.78 -35.34 -12.95
N ALA A 62 29.92 -34.94 -13.85
CA ALA A 62 30.24 -34.73 -15.26
C ALA A 62 31.00 -33.43 -15.54
N ALA A 63 31.09 -32.50 -14.58
CA ALA A 63 31.83 -31.26 -14.77
C ALA A 63 33.35 -31.51 -14.86
N PRO A 64 34.08 -30.84 -15.80
CA PRO A 64 35.52 -31.01 -15.94
C PRO A 64 36.33 -30.72 -14.68
N GLU A 65 35.79 -29.90 -13.82
CA GLU A 65 36.35 -29.53 -12.50
C GLU A 65 35.87 -30.47 -11.37
N GLY A 66 35.24 -31.59 -11.70
CA GLY A 66 34.52 -32.50 -10.79
C GLY A 66 35.40 -33.27 -9.78
N GLN A 67 36.65 -32.86 -9.60
CA GLN A 67 37.50 -33.34 -8.50
C GLN A 67 37.32 -32.55 -7.21
N TYR A 68 36.48 -31.53 -7.21
CA TYR A 68 36.20 -30.74 -6.03
C TYR A 68 35.14 -31.43 -5.16
N PHE A 69 35.40 -31.47 -3.86
CA PHE A 69 34.51 -32.01 -2.85
C PHE A 69 33.06 -31.57 -3.13
N LEU A 70 32.16 -32.53 -3.23
CA LEU A 70 30.71 -32.33 -3.24
C LEU A 70 30.31 -31.64 -1.94
N THR A 71 30.40 -30.31 -1.91
CA THR A 71 29.90 -29.58 -0.78
C THR A 71 28.37 -29.47 -0.89
N GLU A 72 27.68 -29.47 0.23
CA GLU A 72 26.24 -29.29 0.30
C GLU A 72 25.79 -28.02 -0.48
N VAL A 73 26.62 -26.99 -0.46
CA VAL A 73 26.39 -25.72 -1.16
C VAL A 73 26.35 -25.93 -2.68
N LEU A 74 27.35 -26.65 -3.26
CA LEU A 74 27.40 -26.90 -4.70
C LEU A 74 26.23 -27.79 -5.17
N MET A 75 25.84 -28.76 -4.34
CA MET A 75 24.67 -29.58 -4.60
C MET A 75 23.41 -28.73 -4.64
N GLN A 76 23.21 -27.88 -3.63
CA GLN A 76 22.05 -26.97 -3.54
C GLN A 76 21.98 -26.02 -4.74
N GLU A 77 23.09 -25.39 -5.12
CA GLU A 77 23.16 -24.50 -6.29
C GLU A 77 22.84 -25.24 -7.60
N THR A 78 23.28 -26.51 -7.71
CA THR A 78 23.01 -27.31 -8.93
C THR A 78 21.55 -27.72 -8.99
N VAL A 79 20.95 -28.11 -7.86
CA VAL A 79 19.51 -28.38 -7.75
C VAL A 79 18.71 -27.13 -8.15
N ASP A 80 19.03 -25.97 -7.60
CA ASP A 80 18.33 -24.73 -7.90
C ASP A 80 18.46 -24.36 -9.40
N ARG A 81 19.63 -24.56 -10.00
CA ARG A 81 19.88 -24.37 -11.44
C ARG A 81 19.05 -25.33 -12.30
N LEU A 82 18.93 -26.60 -11.90
CA LEU A 82 18.08 -27.59 -12.56
C LEU A 82 16.62 -27.18 -12.51
N ILE A 83 16.14 -26.74 -11.33
CA ILE A 83 14.76 -26.26 -11.16
C ILE A 83 14.51 -25.04 -12.04
N MET A 84 15.41 -24.06 -12.06
CA MET A 84 15.30 -22.89 -12.92
C MET A 84 15.18 -23.26 -14.40
N ARG A 85 15.96 -24.24 -14.87
CA ARG A 85 15.88 -24.77 -16.25
C ARG A 85 14.54 -25.47 -16.49
N ARG A 86 14.09 -26.35 -15.61
CA ARG A 86 12.81 -27.09 -15.75
C ARG A 86 11.60 -26.12 -15.77
N LEU A 87 11.62 -25.09 -14.94
CA LEU A 87 10.57 -24.07 -14.89
C LEU A 87 10.71 -22.99 -15.96
N HIS A 88 11.75 -23.05 -16.81
CA HIS A 88 12.05 -22.02 -17.81
C HIS A 88 12.04 -20.60 -17.23
N LEU A 89 12.61 -20.43 -16.01
CA LEU A 89 12.60 -19.14 -15.34
C LEU A 89 13.35 -18.10 -16.17
N PRO A 90 12.83 -16.86 -16.25
CA PRO A 90 13.43 -15.82 -17.07
C PRO A 90 14.78 -15.38 -16.50
N THR A 91 15.71 -14.98 -17.36
CA THR A 91 16.93 -14.28 -16.95
C THR A 91 16.59 -12.93 -16.29
N PHE A 92 17.50 -12.39 -15.50
CA PHE A 92 17.32 -11.08 -14.86
C PHE A 92 16.91 -9.98 -15.85
N SER A 93 17.52 -9.93 -17.04
CA SER A 93 17.20 -8.93 -18.06
C SER A 93 15.75 -9.05 -18.57
N ARG A 94 15.30 -10.27 -18.90
CA ARG A 94 13.92 -10.53 -19.33
C ARG A 94 12.91 -10.26 -18.21
N TRP A 95 13.22 -10.71 -17.00
CA TRP A 95 12.40 -10.45 -15.83
C TRP A 95 12.26 -8.95 -15.59
N ARG A 96 13.37 -8.20 -15.58
CA ARG A 96 13.39 -6.74 -15.36
C ARG A 96 12.52 -6.03 -16.40
N GLN A 97 12.60 -6.40 -17.67
CA GLN A 97 11.79 -5.79 -18.72
C GLN A 97 10.29 -6.09 -18.51
N LYS A 98 9.94 -7.35 -18.22
CA LYS A 98 8.56 -7.76 -17.95
C LYS A 98 8.02 -7.06 -16.69
N HIS A 99 8.81 -7.03 -15.65
CA HIS A 99 8.46 -6.39 -14.38
C HIS A 99 8.27 -4.88 -14.54
N ALA A 100 9.14 -4.20 -15.28
CA ALA A 100 8.97 -2.77 -15.57
C ALA A 100 7.69 -2.47 -16.33
N ARG A 101 7.33 -3.28 -17.33
CA ARG A 101 6.06 -3.13 -18.07
C ARG A 101 4.85 -3.36 -17.17
N LEU A 102 4.91 -4.38 -16.31
CA LEU A 102 3.84 -4.65 -15.33
C LEU A 102 3.68 -3.47 -14.37
N ARG A 103 4.78 -2.99 -13.78
CA ARG A 103 4.78 -1.83 -12.89
C ARG A 103 4.19 -0.59 -13.55
N GLN A 104 4.56 -0.32 -14.80
CA GLN A 104 4.01 0.79 -15.57
C GLN A 104 2.50 0.64 -15.78
N ALA A 105 2.02 -0.57 -16.08
CA ALA A 105 0.60 -0.84 -16.21
C ALA A 105 -0.14 -0.66 -14.88
N GLN A 106 0.40 -1.19 -13.77
CA GLN A 106 -0.15 -1.07 -12.42
C GLN A 106 -0.23 0.37 -11.92
N GLN A 107 0.65 1.26 -12.36
CA GLN A 107 0.59 2.69 -12.05
C GLN A 107 -0.55 3.43 -12.76
N SER A 108 -1.22 2.78 -13.72
CA SER A 108 -2.40 3.36 -14.36
C SER A 108 -3.66 3.11 -13.53
N PRO A 109 -4.46 4.15 -13.19
CA PRO A 109 -5.73 3.97 -12.49
C PRO A 109 -6.67 2.98 -13.17
N THR A 110 -6.67 2.96 -14.51
CA THR A 110 -7.52 2.06 -15.31
C THR A 110 -7.18 0.59 -15.17
N HIS A 111 -5.96 0.24 -14.78
CA HIS A 111 -5.57 -1.14 -14.48
C HIS A 111 -6.37 -1.72 -13.30
N TRP A 112 -6.73 -0.86 -12.37
CA TRP A 112 -7.50 -1.19 -11.16
C TRP A 112 -8.99 -0.88 -11.28
N GLY A 113 -9.48 -0.61 -12.49
CA GLY A 113 -10.88 -0.27 -12.73
C GLY A 113 -11.28 1.13 -12.29
N MET A 114 -10.30 2.02 -12.02
CA MET A 114 -10.55 3.40 -11.63
C MET A 114 -10.52 4.33 -12.85
N GLU A 115 -11.35 5.36 -12.80
CA GLU A 115 -11.27 6.43 -13.81
C GLU A 115 -9.98 7.24 -13.66
N ARG A 116 -9.37 7.63 -14.79
CA ARG A 116 -8.15 8.46 -14.80
C ARG A 116 -8.30 9.80 -14.11
N ARG A 117 -9.53 10.26 -13.94
CA ARG A 117 -9.90 11.56 -13.34
C ARG A 117 -10.55 11.42 -11.97
N SER A 118 -10.48 10.22 -11.38
CA SER A 118 -10.96 10.03 -10.01
C SER A 118 -10.19 10.91 -9.02
N ALA A 119 -10.80 11.21 -7.88
CA ALA A 119 -10.16 11.99 -6.82
C ALA A 119 -8.81 11.37 -6.41
N VAL A 120 -8.73 10.03 -6.36
CA VAL A 120 -7.49 9.32 -6.04
C VAL A 120 -6.43 9.52 -7.13
N ALA A 121 -6.81 9.39 -8.41
CA ALA A 121 -5.87 9.58 -9.52
C ALA A 121 -5.33 11.02 -9.61
N ALA A 122 -6.13 12.01 -9.25
CA ALA A 122 -5.73 13.40 -9.23
C ALA A 122 -4.66 13.73 -8.18
N VAL A 123 -4.53 12.92 -7.14
CA VAL A 123 -3.56 13.13 -6.06
C VAL A 123 -2.20 12.49 -6.38
N LEU A 124 -2.15 11.44 -7.22
CA LEU A 124 -0.91 10.70 -7.50
C LEU A 124 0.31 11.57 -7.84
N PRO A 125 0.20 12.65 -8.63
CA PRO A 125 1.36 13.51 -8.93
C PRO A 125 1.90 14.30 -7.73
N ARG A 126 1.16 14.33 -6.61
CA ARG A 126 1.52 15.04 -5.37
C ARG A 126 2.08 14.09 -4.31
N LEU A 127 1.99 12.78 -4.52
CA LEU A 127 2.48 11.77 -3.59
C LEU A 127 3.88 11.33 -4.00
N GLU A 128 4.73 11.18 -2.99
CA GLU A 128 6.07 10.64 -3.14
C GLU A 128 6.14 9.18 -2.65
N ALA A 129 7.13 8.44 -3.13
CA ALA A 129 7.38 7.10 -2.63
C ALA A 129 7.69 7.12 -1.13
N GLY A 130 6.97 6.32 -0.36
CA GLY A 130 7.08 6.28 1.10
C GLY A 130 6.13 7.24 1.84
N ASP A 131 5.37 8.07 1.14
CA ASP A 131 4.25 8.80 1.75
C ASP A 131 3.24 7.82 2.37
N HIS A 132 2.55 8.29 3.39
CA HIS A 132 1.58 7.47 4.10
C HIS A 132 0.14 7.81 3.67
N ALA A 133 -0.59 6.79 3.25
CA ALA A 133 -2.01 6.89 2.95
C ALA A 133 -2.83 5.98 3.86
N VAL A 134 -4.02 6.45 4.24
CA VAL A 134 -5.02 5.67 4.98
C VAL A 134 -6.21 5.42 4.06
N VAL A 135 -6.66 4.18 3.96
CA VAL A 135 -7.83 3.80 3.14
C VAL A 135 -8.90 3.21 4.05
N VAL A 136 -10.11 3.75 3.99
CA VAL A 136 -11.23 3.38 4.85
C VAL A 136 -12.39 2.87 4.01
N GLY A 137 -12.83 1.65 4.31
CA GLY A 137 -13.99 1.01 3.68
C GLY A 137 -13.68 0.18 2.45
N GLY A 138 -14.44 -0.91 2.27
CA GLY A 138 -14.22 -1.92 1.24
C GLY A 138 -14.43 -1.42 -0.19
N GLY A 139 -15.27 -0.40 -0.41
CA GLY A 139 -15.49 0.21 -1.72
C GLY A 139 -14.27 0.99 -2.27
N ALA A 140 -13.26 1.24 -1.42
CA ALA A 140 -12.02 1.91 -1.81
C ALA A 140 -10.86 0.93 -2.14
N GLU A 141 -11.13 -0.36 -2.31
CA GLU A 141 -10.12 -1.41 -2.57
C GLU A 141 -9.18 -1.08 -3.74
N SER A 142 -9.72 -0.58 -4.85
CA SER A 142 -8.92 -0.19 -6.02
C SER A 142 -7.87 0.89 -5.71
N ALA A 143 -8.15 1.77 -4.75
CA ALA A 143 -7.22 2.79 -4.31
C ALA A 143 -6.02 2.18 -3.58
N VAL A 144 -6.23 1.10 -2.79
CA VAL A 144 -5.14 0.39 -2.10
C VAL A 144 -4.10 -0.09 -3.11
N TYR A 145 -4.54 -0.78 -4.16
CA TYR A 145 -3.64 -1.31 -5.19
C TYR A 145 -2.91 -0.22 -5.95
N LEU A 146 -3.62 0.84 -6.32
CA LEU A 146 -3.04 1.96 -7.06
C LEU A 146 -1.98 2.68 -6.23
N LEU A 147 -2.25 2.97 -4.96
CA LEU A 147 -1.31 3.61 -4.04
C LEU A 147 -0.09 2.74 -3.79
N ALA A 148 -0.28 1.44 -3.54
CA ALA A 148 0.82 0.49 -3.40
C ALA A 148 1.67 0.37 -4.68
N ALA A 149 1.05 0.47 -5.87
CA ALA A 149 1.76 0.50 -7.15
C ALA A 149 2.63 1.76 -7.33
N HIS A 150 2.34 2.83 -6.62
CA HIS A 150 3.14 4.06 -6.55
C HIS A 150 4.12 4.09 -5.37
N ASP A 151 4.36 2.96 -4.71
CA ASP A 151 5.25 2.82 -3.56
C ASP A 151 4.84 3.69 -2.36
N VAL A 152 3.56 4.04 -2.26
CA VAL A 152 2.95 4.71 -1.11
C VAL A 152 2.70 3.66 -0.03
N ARG A 153 3.02 3.97 1.22
CA ARG A 153 2.67 3.15 2.37
C ARG A 153 1.17 3.23 2.62
N VAL A 154 0.49 2.09 2.72
CA VAL A 154 -0.97 2.08 2.85
C VAL A 154 -1.39 1.39 4.15
N THR A 155 -2.13 2.11 4.98
CA THR A 155 -2.85 1.56 6.13
C THR A 155 -4.33 1.46 5.80
N CYS A 156 -4.89 0.27 5.88
CA CYS A 156 -6.28 0.00 5.56
C CYS A 156 -7.12 -0.26 6.78
N LEU A 157 -8.32 0.32 6.83
CA LEU A 157 -9.31 0.14 7.89
C LEU A 157 -10.59 -0.43 7.28
N PHE A 158 -10.88 -1.70 7.55
CA PHE A 158 -12.05 -2.40 7.00
C PHE A 158 -12.94 -2.95 8.10
N GLY A 159 -14.22 -3.11 7.80
CA GLY A 159 -15.19 -3.69 8.74
C GLY A 159 -15.21 -5.23 8.74
N ASP A 160 -14.54 -5.88 7.79
CA ASP A 160 -14.60 -7.34 7.62
C ASP A 160 -13.27 -7.95 7.20
N ASN A 161 -13.06 -9.20 7.61
CA ASN A 161 -11.85 -9.96 7.31
C ASN A 161 -11.79 -10.44 5.85
N ALA A 162 -12.92 -10.65 5.21
CA ALA A 162 -12.95 -11.14 3.82
C ALA A 162 -12.35 -10.11 2.86
N THR A 163 -12.62 -8.83 3.10
CA THR A 163 -12.00 -7.72 2.35
C THR A 163 -10.49 -7.68 2.57
N CYS A 164 -10.00 -7.81 3.81
CA CYS A 164 -8.56 -7.87 4.09
C CYS A 164 -7.89 -9.03 3.33
N THR A 165 -8.41 -10.24 3.48
CA THR A 165 -7.85 -11.44 2.82
C THR A 165 -7.85 -11.30 1.29
N ARG A 166 -8.92 -10.74 0.71
CA ARG A 166 -9.01 -10.52 -0.74
C ARG A 166 -7.93 -9.54 -1.21
N ILE A 167 -7.71 -8.46 -0.48
CA ILE A 167 -6.69 -7.46 -0.81
C ILE A 167 -5.30 -8.06 -0.69
N GLU A 168 -4.98 -8.73 0.40
CA GLU A 168 -3.69 -9.40 0.62
C GLU A 168 -3.39 -10.40 -0.49
N THR A 169 -4.37 -11.25 -0.83
CA THR A 169 -4.25 -12.23 -1.91
C THR A 169 -3.95 -11.55 -3.24
N ARG A 170 -4.65 -10.46 -3.55
CA ARG A 170 -4.44 -9.73 -4.81
C ARG A 170 -3.12 -8.98 -4.82
N MET A 171 -2.71 -8.36 -3.71
CA MET A 171 -1.40 -7.72 -3.56
C MET A 171 -0.27 -8.70 -3.86
N ALA A 172 -0.35 -9.92 -3.28
CA ALA A 172 0.61 -10.98 -3.51
C ALA A 172 0.61 -11.45 -4.97
N ALA A 173 -0.55 -11.71 -5.56
CA ALA A 173 -0.70 -12.16 -6.95
C ALA A 173 -0.14 -11.16 -7.96
N GLU A 174 -0.33 -9.87 -7.71
CA GLU A 174 0.16 -8.76 -8.55
C GLU A 174 1.61 -8.36 -8.23
N SER A 175 2.25 -9.05 -7.27
CA SER A 175 3.62 -8.74 -6.83
C SER A 175 3.78 -7.27 -6.41
N LEU A 176 2.78 -6.69 -5.78
CA LEU A 176 2.85 -5.37 -5.17
C LEU A 176 3.64 -5.48 -3.87
N THR A 177 4.81 -4.87 -3.83
CA THR A 177 5.76 -4.94 -2.70
C THR A 177 5.70 -3.71 -1.79
N GLY A 178 4.65 -2.90 -1.90
CA GLY A 178 4.45 -1.71 -1.07
C GLY A 178 4.30 -2.07 0.41
N ASP A 179 4.67 -1.14 1.28
CA ASP A 179 4.44 -1.24 2.73
C ASP A 179 2.92 -1.15 2.97
N PHE A 180 2.34 -2.24 3.43
CA PHE A 180 0.90 -2.42 3.53
C PHE A 180 0.53 -3.02 4.87
N GLU A 181 -0.42 -2.40 5.55
CA GLU A 181 -1.01 -2.90 6.79
C GLU A 181 -2.54 -2.85 6.69
N ALA A 182 -3.21 -3.93 7.06
CA ALA A 182 -4.67 -3.99 7.09
C ALA A 182 -5.18 -4.30 8.50
N PHE A 183 -6.17 -3.55 8.93
CA PHE A 183 -6.85 -3.73 10.21
C PHE A 183 -8.33 -4.00 9.98
N VAL A 184 -8.82 -5.09 10.59
CA VAL A 184 -10.26 -5.32 10.72
C VAL A 184 -10.73 -4.59 11.97
N VAL A 185 -11.53 -3.55 11.80
CA VAL A 185 -11.91 -2.66 12.88
C VAL A 185 -13.41 -2.40 12.88
N MET A 186 -13.99 -2.21 14.05
CA MET A 186 -15.33 -1.62 14.17
C MET A 186 -15.21 -0.12 13.93
N LEU A 187 -15.45 0.30 12.69
CA LEU A 187 -15.30 1.68 12.23
C LEU A 187 -16.07 2.66 13.13
N GLY A 188 -15.42 3.76 13.50
CA GLY A 188 -15.98 4.76 14.41
C GLY A 188 -16.01 4.35 15.88
N THR A 189 -15.46 3.18 16.24
CA THR A 189 -15.33 2.75 17.65
C THR A 189 -13.87 2.66 18.06
N TRP A 190 -13.04 2.12 17.17
CA TRP A 190 -11.61 1.98 17.40
C TRP A 190 -10.83 2.48 16.20
N PHE A 191 -9.68 3.09 16.46
CA PHE A 191 -8.76 3.58 15.44
C PHE A 191 -7.32 3.21 15.84
N PRO A 192 -6.52 2.63 14.96
CA PRO A 192 -5.14 2.26 15.27
C PRO A 192 -4.30 3.52 15.51
N THR A 193 -3.29 3.37 16.37
CA THR A 193 -2.26 4.41 16.50
C THR A 193 -1.36 4.36 15.28
N LEU A 194 -1.36 5.44 14.50
CA LEU A 194 -0.46 5.58 13.37
C LEU A 194 0.90 6.08 13.85
N ASP A 195 1.97 5.50 13.34
CA ASP A 195 3.35 5.91 13.65
C ASP A 195 3.76 7.20 12.91
N ARG A 196 2.98 7.61 11.92
CA ARG A 196 3.19 8.83 11.10
C ARG A 196 1.87 9.46 10.73
N PRO A 197 1.83 10.78 10.51
CA PRO A 197 0.68 11.44 9.91
C PRO A 197 0.38 10.89 8.51
N ALA A 198 -0.89 10.88 8.14
CA ALA A 198 -1.31 10.53 6.79
C ALA A 198 -1.18 11.76 5.85
N HIS A 199 -0.53 11.57 4.72
CA HIS A 199 -0.48 12.57 3.65
C HIS A 199 -1.73 12.51 2.78
N PHE A 200 -2.33 11.33 2.71
CA PHE A 200 -3.53 11.10 1.92
C PHE A 200 -4.50 10.14 2.63
N VAL A 201 -5.78 10.45 2.61
CA VAL A 201 -6.84 9.60 3.14
C VAL A 201 -7.86 9.34 2.04
N VAL A 202 -8.20 8.07 1.81
CA VAL A 202 -9.26 7.66 0.89
C VAL A 202 -10.41 7.06 1.69
N ILE A 203 -11.61 7.56 1.46
CA ILE A 203 -12.78 7.21 2.24
C ILE A 203 -13.89 6.72 1.31
N ASP A 204 -14.35 5.50 1.53
CA ASP A 204 -15.54 4.99 0.85
C ASP A 204 -16.81 5.62 1.43
N ALA A 205 -17.48 6.43 0.63
CA ALA A 205 -18.70 7.10 1.02
C ALA A 205 -19.84 6.13 1.39
N THR A 206 -19.88 4.94 0.78
CA THR A 206 -20.88 3.92 1.11
C THR A 206 -20.69 3.41 2.53
N THR A 207 -19.47 3.03 2.87
CA THR A 207 -19.12 2.60 4.23
C THR A 207 -19.45 3.67 5.26
N LEU A 208 -19.15 4.95 4.97
CA LEU A 208 -19.51 6.03 5.88
C LEU A 208 -21.02 6.21 6.02
N ALA A 209 -21.78 6.05 4.94
CA ALA A 209 -23.25 6.21 4.96
C ALA A 209 -23.93 5.15 5.85
N GLU A 210 -23.37 3.96 5.94
CA GLU A 210 -23.86 2.85 6.76
C GLU A 210 -23.59 3.04 8.26
N LEU A 211 -22.63 3.90 8.62
CA LEU A 211 -22.33 4.17 10.03
C LEU A 211 -23.40 5.05 10.69
N PRO A 212 -23.76 4.79 11.96
CA PRO A 212 -24.52 5.73 12.77
C PRO A 212 -23.86 7.11 12.79
N ALA A 213 -24.67 8.18 12.75
CA ALA A 213 -24.17 9.55 12.64
C ALA A 213 -23.05 9.90 13.65
N ARG A 214 -23.20 9.48 14.91
CA ARG A 214 -22.19 9.71 15.95
C ARG A 214 -20.86 9.04 15.61
N ARG A 215 -20.86 7.76 15.24
CA ARG A 215 -19.64 7.02 14.88
C ARG A 215 -18.98 7.57 13.63
N ARG A 216 -19.78 8.05 12.68
CA ARG A 216 -19.30 8.73 11.48
C ARG A 216 -18.52 9.99 11.83
N LEU A 217 -19.08 10.84 12.71
CA LEU A 217 -18.41 12.05 13.17
C LEU A 217 -17.11 11.74 13.93
N GLU A 218 -17.15 10.74 14.82
CA GLU A 218 -15.97 10.31 15.59
C GLU A 218 -14.86 9.79 14.65
N LEU A 219 -15.21 8.97 13.64
CA LEU A 219 -14.25 8.49 12.64
C LEU A 219 -13.66 9.64 11.82
N MET A 220 -14.52 10.56 11.36
CA MET A 220 -14.07 11.71 10.55
C MET A 220 -13.12 12.60 11.33
N ALA A 221 -13.43 12.91 12.60
CA ALA A 221 -12.56 13.69 13.47
C ALA A 221 -11.18 13.01 13.62
N ARG A 222 -11.15 11.69 13.86
CA ARG A 222 -9.89 10.93 13.96
C ARG A 222 -9.08 10.97 12.67
N LEU A 223 -9.73 10.80 11.51
CA LEU A 223 -9.06 10.88 10.23
C LEU A 223 -8.46 12.27 9.97
N GLN A 224 -9.20 13.33 10.34
CA GLN A 224 -8.70 14.71 10.24
C GLN A 224 -7.52 14.97 11.18
N ASP A 225 -7.57 14.47 12.41
CA ASP A 225 -6.50 14.62 13.41
C ASP A 225 -5.18 13.98 12.93
N VAL A 226 -5.24 12.76 12.39
CA VAL A 226 -4.05 12.03 11.93
C VAL A 226 -3.51 12.50 10.59
N THR A 227 -4.21 13.40 9.90
CA THR A 227 -3.77 13.91 8.59
C THR A 227 -2.74 15.01 8.76
N ALA A 228 -1.66 14.95 7.98
CA ALA A 228 -0.64 16.00 7.97
C ALA A 228 -1.22 17.36 7.51
N PRO A 229 -0.66 18.49 7.95
CA PRO A 229 -0.96 19.79 7.36
C PRO A 229 -0.68 19.76 5.84
N GLY A 230 -1.59 20.28 5.02
CA GLY A 230 -1.52 20.16 3.55
C GLY A 230 -1.91 18.78 3.01
N GLY A 231 -2.20 17.81 3.89
CA GLY A 231 -2.67 16.47 3.49
C GLY A 231 -4.07 16.50 2.87
N LEU A 232 -4.41 15.45 2.16
CA LEU A 232 -5.58 15.40 1.30
C LEU A 232 -6.54 14.28 1.71
N HIS A 233 -7.85 14.53 1.62
CA HIS A 233 -8.89 13.53 1.75
C HIS A 233 -9.65 13.36 0.43
N ALA A 234 -9.72 12.14 -0.09
CA ALA A 234 -10.58 11.78 -1.21
C ALA A 234 -11.79 10.98 -0.69
N VAL A 235 -12.97 11.54 -0.82
CA VAL A 235 -14.21 10.79 -0.60
C VAL A 235 -14.64 10.21 -1.93
N VAL A 236 -14.52 8.89 -2.06
CA VAL A 236 -14.89 8.18 -3.28
C VAL A 236 -16.34 7.74 -3.21
N PRO A 237 -17.14 7.95 -4.26
CA PRO A 237 -18.52 7.52 -4.28
C PRO A 237 -18.58 6.01 -4.36
N GLY A 238 -19.37 5.38 -3.49
CA GLY A 238 -19.83 4.02 -3.71
C GLY A 238 -21.07 4.00 -4.59
N ASN A 239 -21.54 2.81 -4.93
CA ASN A 239 -22.78 2.63 -5.67
C ASN A 239 -23.96 3.17 -4.85
N GLY A 240 -24.46 4.36 -5.18
CA GLY A 240 -25.61 4.97 -4.51
C GLY A 240 -25.29 5.95 -3.37
N ALA A 241 -24.04 6.30 -3.18
CA ALA A 241 -23.64 7.32 -2.18
C ALA A 241 -24.34 8.65 -2.46
N GLY A 242 -24.96 9.22 -1.42
CA GLY A 242 -25.69 10.47 -1.47
C GLY A 242 -24.89 11.66 -2.00
N ALA A 243 -25.56 12.80 -2.15
CA ALA A 243 -24.96 13.98 -2.74
C ALA A 243 -23.60 14.31 -2.12
N ALA A 244 -22.61 14.56 -2.96
CA ALA A 244 -21.24 14.87 -2.55
C ALA A 244 -21.18 16.00 -1.51
N GLU A 245 -22.10 16.95 -1.60
CA GLU A 245 -22.24 18.08 -0.68
C GLU A 245 -22.46 17.66 0.79
N ALA A 246 -23.14 16.54 1.02
CA ALA A 246 -23.36 16.03 2.39
C ALA A 246 -22.04 15.71 3.10
N TRP A 247 -21.00 15.33 2.34
CA TRP A 247 -19.68 15.00 2.89
C TRP A 247 -18.84 16.25 3.13
N VAL A 248 -19.00 17.28 2.28
CA VAL A 248 -18.27 18.56 2.43
C VAL A 248 -18.60 19.23 3.75
N SER A 249 -19.85 19.12 4.22
CA SER A 249 -20.27 19.70 5.51
C SER A 249 -19.52 19.13 6.73
N LEU A 250 -18.88 17.98 6.61
CA LEU A 250 -18.02 17.39 7.65
C LEU A 250 -16.61 18.00 7.72
N TYR A 251 -16.30 18.94 6.82
CA TYR A 251 -14.97 19.55 6.66
C TYR A 251 -15.07 21.08 6.65
N PRO A 252 -15.51 21.74 7.73
CA PRO A 252 -15.81 23.17 7.73
C PRO A 252 -14.61 24.05 7.35
N ASP A 253 -13.40 23.63 7.72
CA ASP A 253 -12.17 24.42 7.55
C ASP A 253 -11.25 23.90 6.42
N TRP A 254 -11.73 22.93 5.63
CA TRP A 254 -10.93 22.34 4.58
C TRP A 254 -11.25 22.93 3.22
N GLU A 255 -10.23 23.08 2.38
CA GLU A 255 -10.38 23.60 1.03
C GLU A 255 -10.79 22.48 0.05
N ARG A 256 -11.81 22.75 -0.76
CA ARG A 256 -12.18 21.83 -1.84
C ARG A 256 -11.22 21.99 -3.02
N VAL A 257 -10.53 20.90 -3.37
CA VAL A 257 -9.65 20.88 -4.54
C VAL A 257 -10.46 20.55 -5.79
N PRO A 258 -10.41 21.41 -6.83
CA PRO A 258 -11.14 21.12 -8.05
C PRO A 258 -10.57 19.91 -8.78
N LEU A 259 -11.44 18.99 -9.18
CA LEU A 259 -11.06 17.85 -10.00
C LEU A 259 -11.18 18.22 -11.50
N PRO A 260 -10.34 17.61 -12.38
CA PRO A 260 -10.40 17.84 -13.81
C PRO A 260 -11.79 17.51 -14.34
N ARG A 261 -12.46 18.49 -14.99
CA ARG A 261 -13.78 18.31 -15.60
C ARG A 261 -13.65 17.58 -16.93
N GLU A 262 -14.58 16.68 -17.21
CA GLU A 262 -14.71 16.13 -18.56
C GLU A 262 -15.26 17.18 -19.52
N GLY A 263 -14.56 17.37 -20.64
CA GLY A 263 -15.20 17.99 -21.80
C GLY A 263 -16.38 17.10 -22.21
N SER A 264 -17.59 17.64 -22.16
CA SER A 264 -18.84 16.94 -22.47
C SER A 264 -18.77 16.28 -23.85
N ARG A 265 -18.42 15.00 -23.91
CA ARG A 265 -18.70 14.17 -25.08
C ARG A 265 -20.19 13.83 -25.05
N ARG A 266 -20.96 14.44 -25.95
CA ARG A 266 -22.36 14.10 -26.19
C ARG A 266 -22.50 12.60 -26.41
N GLY A 267 -23.22 11.90 -25.52
CA GLY A 267 -23.82 10.62 -25.86
C GLY A 267 -23.50 9.38 -25.03
N THR A 268 -22.91 9.44 -23.84
CA THR A 268 -22.68 8.24 -23.01
C THR A 268 -23.20 8.41 -21.58
N LYS A 269 -23.61 7.27 -20.96
CA LYS A 269 -24.09 7.10 -19.58
C LYS A 269 -23.56 8.20 -18.64
N ARG A 270 -24.43 8.72 -17.77
CA ARG A 270 -24.05 9.68 -16.71
C ARG A 270 -22.72 9.27 -16.10
N PRO A 271 -21.67 10.09 -16.24
CA PRO A 271 -20.39 9.72 -15.62
C PRO A 271 -20.58 9.63 -14.11
N THR A 272 -20.05 8.58 -13.51
CA THR A 272 -19.97 8.45 -12.05
C THR A 272 -19.24 9.69 -11.52
N PRO A 273 -19.77 10.40 -10.51
CA PRO A 273 -19.09 11.57 -10.00
C PRO A 273 -17.67 11.17 -9.56
N PRO A 274 -16.63 11.92 -9.93
CA PRO A 274 -15.22 11.54 -9.72
C PRO A 274 -14.80 11.52 -8.24
N GLY A 275 -15.72 11.68 -7.32
CA GLY A 275 -15.48 11.84 -5.89
C GLY A 275 -15.26 13.32 -5.52
N ILE A 276 -14.89 13.54 -4.25
CA ILE A 276 -14.56 14.85 -3.71
C ILE A 276 -13.13 14.79 -3.23
N LEU A 277 -12.37 15.84 -3.48
CA LEU A 277 -11.03 16.01 -2.95
C LEU A 277 -10.99 17.26 -2.07
N LEU A 278 -10.52 17.09 -0.84
CA LEU A 278 -10.42 18.09 0.20
C LEU A 278 -8.99 18.20 0.69
N CYS A 279 -8.51 19.41 0.94
CA CYS A 279 -7.16 19.70 1.41
C CYS A 279 -7.22 20.30 2.82
N ARG A 280 -6.43 19.76 3.74
CA ARG A 280 -6.21 20.34 5.04
C ARG A 280 -5.40 21.63 4.89
N PRO A 281 -5.84 22.78 5.41
CA PRO A 281 -5.08 24.00 5.33
C PRO A 281 -3.72 23.87 6.05
N LEU A 282 -2.73 24.56 5.52
CA LEU A 282 -1.46 24.72 6.24
C LEU A 282 -1.68 25.62 7.46
N PRO A 283 -1.00 25.37 8.58
CA PRO A 283 -1.03 26.29 9.70
C PRO A 283 -0.57 27.68 9.23
N SER A 284 -1.35 28.71 9.53
CA SER A 284 -0.92 30.07 9.23
C SER A 284 0.43 30.33 9.86
N PRO A 285 1.39 30.96 9.16
CA PRO A 285 2.66 31.33 9.76
C PRO A 285 2.35 32.21 10.98
N THR A 286 2.66 31.73 12.17
CA THR A 286 2.58 32.53 13.40
C THR A 286 3.40 33.77 13.18
N SER A 287 2.73 34.92 13.08
CA SER A 287 3.39 36.22 13.03
C SER A 287 4.36 36.28 14.22
N PRO A 288 5.66 36.54 14.02
CA PRO A 288 6.59 36.64 15.13
C PRO A 288 6.02 37.70 16.08
N ALA A 289 5.75 37.28 17.33
CA ALA A 289 5.29 38.18 18.37
C ALA A 289 6.25 39.39 18.38
N SER A 290 5.71 40.55 18.01
CA SER A 290 6.41 41.84 18.09
C SER A 290 6.88 42.00 19.51
N SER A 291 8.16 41.69 19.77
CA SER A 291 8.85 42.07 20.99
C SER A 291 9.07 43.59 20.93
N ALA A 292 7.95 44.29 21.09
CA ALA A 292 8.00 45.74 21.35
C ALA A 292 8.65 45.94 22.71
N GLY A 293 9.76 46.63 22.67
CA GLY A 293 10.64 46.98 23.72
C GLY A 293 9.98 47.47 25.01
N LEU A 294 10.64 47.15 26.08
CA LEU A 294 10.64 47.92 27.30
C LEU A 294 12.08 48.42 27.45
N VAL A 295 12.31 49.62 26.91
CA VAL A 295 13.38 50.50 27.33
C VAL A 295 12.75 51.39 28.42
N SER A 296 13.17 51.25 29.62
CA SER A 296 13.24 52.32 30.62
C SER A 296 14.16 51.87 31.74
#